data_e46f9ae5bcb2b3452c5e7da95c6f758d
#
_entry.id   e46f9ae5bcb2b3452c5e7da95c6f758d
#
_cell.length_a   1.000
_cell.length_b   1.000
_cell.length_c   1.000
_cell.angle_alpha   90.00
_cell.angle_beta   90.00
_cell.angle_gamma   90.00
#
_symmetry.space_group_name_H-M   'P 1'
#
loop_
_entity.id
_entity.type
_entity.pdbx_description
1 polymer ?
#
loop_
_entity_poly.entity_id
_entity_poly.type
_entity_poly.pdbx_seq_one_letter_code
_entity_poly.pdbx_strand_id
1 'polypeptide(L)'
;HVLVLVVSNDLGAALIFFVVYLLMLFTATKKVSYLFAGLGAGSVAAVLAYHIFSHVKNRVTIWLDPWSTIDTTGYQICQSLFAIGMGSWFGYGLGQGMPDKIPVAEKDFMFSALTEEFGIIFSVALLLICLNNLILMMNIASRCKTLFYRLVAVGLGVTYGFQVFLTVGGAIKMIPMTGVTLPFVS
;
A
#
# COMPACT_ATOMS: atom_id res chain seq x y z
N HIS A 1 3.22 -8.01 18.41
CA HIS A 1 3.84 -7.10 17.45
C HIS A 1 2.81 -6.18 16.78
N VAL A 2 1.74 -6.69 16.15
CA VAL A 2 0.72 -5.88 15.46
C VAL A 2 0.11 -4.81 16.38
N LEU A 3 -0.25 -5.16 17.62
CA LEU A 3 -0.80 -4.21 18.59
C LEU A 3 0.17 -3.06 18.91
N VAL A 4 1.47 -3.35 19.03
CA VAL A 4 2.50 -2.33 19.27
C VAL A 4 2.56 -1.35 18.11
N LEU A 5 2.51 -1.83 16.87
CA LEU A 5 2.52 -0.98 15.67
C LEU A 5 1.27 -0.10 15.56
N VAL A 6 0.11 -0.63 15.94
CA VAL A 6 -1.14 0.15 15.98
C VAL A 6 -1.04 1.29 17.00
N VAL A 7 -0.49 1.01 18.20
CA VAL A 7 -0.28 2.02 19.23
C VAL A 7 0.76 3.06 18.79
N SER A 8 1.77 2.66 18.00
CA SER A 8 2.80 3.56 17.44
C SER A 8 2.31 4.38 16.25
N ASN A 9 1.01 4.35 15.91
CA ASN A 9 0.39 5.03 14.77
C ASN A 9 0.88 4.55 13.38
N ASP A 10 1.59 3.43 13.33
CA ASP A 10 2.04 2.81 12.07
C ASP A 10 1.05 1.72 11.60
N LEU A 11 -0.08 2.20 11.08
CA LEU A 11 -1.15 1.32 10.59
C LEU A 11 -0.73 0.55 9.33
N GLY A 12 0.12 1.15 8.50
CA GLY A 12 0.61 0.52 7.28
C GLY A 12 1.43 -0.73 7.59
N ALA A 13 2.44 -0.59 8.44
CA ALA A 13 3.25 -1.73 8.88
C ALA A 13 2.40 -2.76 9.64
N ALA A 14 1.49 -2.34 10.52
CA ALA A 14 0.61 -3.25 11.24
C ALA A 14 -0.22 -4.13 10.30
N LEU A 15 -0.78 -3.53 9.24
CA LEU A 15 -1.57 -4.23 8.24
C LEU A 15 -0.73 -5.19 7.41
N ILE A 16 0.48 -4.77 6.98
CA ILE A 16 1.41 -5.63 6.26
C ILE A 16 1.78 -6.86 7.10
N PHE A 17 2.21 -6.67 8.33
CA PHE A 17 2.58 -7.77 9.21
C PHE A 17 1.42 -8.72 9.48
N PHE A 18 0.21 -8.19 9.65
CA PHE A 18 -0.98 -9.01 9.82
C PHE A 18 -1.25 -9.91 8.61
N VAL A 19 -1.22 -9.33 7.39
CA VAL A 19 -1.47 -10.08 6.16
C VAL A 19 -0.36 -11.11 5.90
N VAL A 20 0.91 -10.72 6.09
CA VAL A 20 2.06 -11.63 5.95
C VAL A 20 1.93 -12.81 6.90
N TYR A 21 1.64 -12.56 8.19
CA TYR A 21 1.47 -13.61 9.18
C TYR A 21 0.32 -14.55 8.80
N LEU A 22 -0.81 -14.02 8.37
CA LEU A 22 -1.98 -14.79 7.98
C LEU A 22 -1.70 -15.71 6.79
N LEU A 23 -1.02 -15.20 5.75
CA LEU A 23 -0.67 -15.99 4.57
C LEU A 23 0.45 -16.99 4.84
N MET A 24 1.41 -16.67 5.68
CA MET A 24 2.42 -17.63 6.15
C MET A 24 1.77 -18.76 6.96
N LEU A 25 0.83 -18.45 7.85
CA LEU A 25 0.09 -19.45 8.62
C LEU A 25 -0.73 -20.37 7.71
N PHE A 26 -1.41 -19.81 6.71
CA PHE A 26 -2.09 -20.59 5.69
C PHE A 26 -1.13 -21.50 4.91
N THR A 27 0.01 -20.96 4.48
CA THR A 27 1.02 -21.72 3.72
C THR A 27 1.59 -22.89 4.54
N ALA A 28 1.76 -22.70 5.86
CA ALA A 28 2.27 -23.73 6.76
C ALA A 28 1.23 -24.82 7.07
N THR A 29 -0.03 -24.42 7.28
CA THR A 29 -1.09 -25.34 7.75
C THR A 29 -1.97 -25.88 6.65
N LYS A 30 -2.03 -25.21 5.49
CA LYS A 30 -2.93 -25.49 4.36
C LYS A 30 -4.42 -25.51 4.72
N LYS A 31 -4.79 -24.99 5.90
CA LYS A 31 -6.18 -24.93 6.36
C LYS A 31 -6.78 -23.56 6.04
N VAL A 32 -7.75 -23.54 5.13
CA VAL A 32 -8.46 -22.33 4.72
C VAL A 32 -9.24 -21.67 5.87
N SER A 33 -9.62 -22.45 6.89
CA SER A 33 -10.31 -21.94 8.07
C SER A 33 -9.53 -20.84 8.81
N TYR A 34 -8.19 -20.91 8.80
CA TYR A 34 -7.36 -19.85 9.40
C TYR A 34 -7.43 -18.52 8.62
N LEU A 35 -7.60 -18.58 7.29
CA LEU A 35 -7.82 -17.37 6.50
C LEU A 35 -9.15 -16.69 6.87
N PHE A 36 -10.23 -17.46 6.95
CA PHE A 36 -11.54 -16.89 7.32
C PHE A 36 -11.55 -16.40 8.76
N ALA A 37 -10.96 -17.15 9.69
CA ALA A 37 -10.83 -16.73 11.08
C ALA A 37 -9.99 -15.44 11.21
N GLY A 38 -8.87 -15.37 10.47
CA GLY A 38 -8.01 -14.20 10.45
C GLY A 38 -8.72 -12.98 9.84
N LEU A 39 -9.39 -13.12 8.70
CA LEU A 39 -10.16 -12.04 8.08
C LEU A 39 -11.28 -11.57 9.01
N GLY A 40 -12.00 -12.48 9.67
CA GLY A 40 -13.02 -12.13 10.68
C GLY A 40 -12.42 -11.36 11.86
N ALA A 41 -11.32 -11.85 12.44
CA ALA A 41 -10.62 -11.17 13.52
C ALA A 41 -10.07 -9.80 13.08
N GLY A 42 -9.51 -9.71 11.87
CA GLY A 42 -9.02 -8.47 11.28
C GLY A 42 -10.13 -7.44 11.06
N SER A 43 -11.31 -7.87 10.59
CA SER A 43 -12.47 -6.98 10.42
C SER A 43 -12.94 -6.41 11.75
N VAL A 44 -13.05 -7.27 12.79
CA VAL A 44 -13.40 -6.83 14.14
C VAL A 44 -12.35 -5.85 14.68
N ALA A 45 -11.07 -6.16 14.52
CA ALA A 45 -9.97 -5.29 14.95
C ALA A 45 -9.99 -3.94 14.23
N ALA A 46 -10.29 -3.91 12.93
CA ALA A 46 -10.40 -2.68 12.15
C ALA A 46 -11.56 -1.78 12.63
N VAL A 47 -12.72 -2.37 12.93
CA VAL A 47 -13.88 -1.64 13.49
C VAL A 47 -13.54 -1.08 14.87
N LEU A 48 -12.92 -1.88 15.74
CA LEU A 48 -12.47 -1.42 17.05
C LEU A 48 -11.45 -0.30 16.95
N ALA A 49 -10.45 -0.43 16.04
CA ALA A 49 -9.46 0.59 15.80
C ALA A 49 -10.07 1.92 15.33
N TYR A 50 -11.08 1.87 14.47
CA TYR A 50 -11.82 3.05 14.03
C TYR A 50 -12.51 3.79 15.19
N HIS A 51 -13.06 3.06 16.16
CA HIS A 51 -13.74 3.66 17.32
C HIS A 51 -12.78 4.14 18.42
N ILE A 52 -11.64 3.46 18.59
CA ILE A 52 -10.70 3.74 19.68
C ILE A 52 -9.66 4.81 19.29
N PHE A 53 -9.15 4.77 18.04
CA PHE A 53 -8.04 5.60 17.61
C PHE A 53 -8.50 6.76 16.72
N SER A 54 -8.33 8.00 17.19
CA SER A 54 -8.68 9.22 16.46
C SER A 54 -7.96 9.35 15.11
N HIS A 55 -6.69 8.93 15.03
CA HIS A 55 -5.91 8.97 13.79
C HIS A 55 -6.45 8.02 12.72
N VAL A 56 -6.99 6.85 13.11
CA VAL A 56 -7.66 5.92 12.16
C VAL A 56 -8.92 6.57 11.61
N LYS A 57 -9.73 7.13 12.51
CA LYS A 57 -10.95 7.84 12.14
C LYS A 57 -10.67 9.00 11.18
N ASN A 58 -9.64 9.80 11.45
CA ASN A 58 -9.23 10.89 10.58
C ASN A 58 -8.84 10.40 9.18
N ARG A 59 -8.03 9.36 9.07
CA ARG A 59 -7.63 8.79 7.76
C ARG A 59 -8.83 8.31 6.95
N VAL A 60 -9.82 7.67 7.59
CA VAL A 60 -11.05 7.23 6.95
C VAL A 60 -11.89 8.41 6.50
N THR A 61 -12.04 9.45 7.34
CA THR A 61 -12.80 10.66 7.00
C THR A 61 -12.20 11.38 5.79
N ILE A 62 -10.88 11.58 5.79
CA ILE A 62 -10.17 12.20 4.66
C ILE A 62 -10.29 11.34 3.39
N TRP A 63 -10.25 10.02 3.52
CA TRP A 63 -10.40 9.12 2.39
C TRP A 63 -11.80 9.18 1.78
N LEU A 64 -12.85 9.30 2.59
CA LEU A 64 -14.24 9.40 2.11
C LEU A 64 -14.47 10.72 1.38
N ASP A 65 -14.08 11.84 1.99
CA ASP A 65 -14.23 13.17 1.40
C ASP A 65 -12.98 14.04 1.62
N PRO A 66 -11.95 13.92 0.76
CA PRO A 66 -10.77 14.77 0.82
C PRO A 66 -11.04 16.21 0.34
N TRP A 67 -12.10 16.40 -0.46
CA TRP A 67 -12.39 17.70 -1.07
C TRP A 67 -12.88 18.73 -0.06
N SER A 68 -13.65 18.32 0.94
CA SER A 68 -14.09 19.19 2.03
C SER A 68 -12.95 19.69 2.92
N THR A 69 -11.79 19.01 2.88
CA THR A 69 -10.59 19.33 3.69
C THR A 69 -9.37 19.60 2.83
N ILE A 70 -9.57 20.07 1.59
CA ILE A 70 -8.50 20.29 0.60
C ILE A 70 -7.44 21.28 1.10
N ASP A 71 -7.82 22.28 1.88
CA ASP A 71 -6.89 23.31 2.40
C ASP A 71 -6.13 22.87 3.67
N THR A 72 -6.43 21.66 4.18
CA THR A 72 -5.86 21.16 5.43
C THR A 72 -5.37 19.71 5.30
N THR A 73 -6.07 18.79 5.92
CA THR A 73 -5.67 17.37 6.02
C THR A 73 -5.88 16.57 4.74
N GLY A 74 -6.81 16.98 3.86
CA GLY A 74 -7.06 16.35 2.55
C GLY A 74 -6.11 16.81 1.45
N TYR A 75 -5.31 17.87 1.70
CA TYR A 75 -4.43 18.47 0.70
C TYR A 75 -3.54 17.44 -0.02
N GLN A 76 -2.90 16.55 0.73
CA GLN A 76 -1.97 15.56 0.17
C GLN A 76 -2.64 14.63 -0.85
N ILE A 77 -3.81 14.09 -0.53
CA ILE A 77 -4.56 13.20 -1.43
C ILE A 77 -5.07 13.96 -2.65
N CYS A 78 -5.57 15.18 -2.47
CA CYS A 78 -6.03 16.01 -3.58
C CYS A 78 -4.89 16.35 -4.55
N GLN A 79 -3.72 16.73 -4.04
CA GLN A 79 -2.54 16.99 -4.86
C GLN A 79 -2.06 15.73 -5.60
N SER A 80 -2.09 14.58 -4.93
CA SER A 80 -1.78 13.29 -5.57
C SER A 80 -2.71 13.00 -6.75
N LEU A 81 -4.02 13.20 -6.58
CA LEU A 81 -5.00 13.01 -7.65
C LEU A 81 -4.84 14.00 -8.79
N PHE A 82 -4.52 15.27 -8.48
CA PHE A 82 -4.22 16.28 -9.50
C PHE A 82 -2.97 15.89 -10.29
N ALA A 83 -1.89 15.51 -9.65
CA ALA A 83 -0.66 15.07 -10.29
C ALA A 83 -0.90 13.89 -11.25
N ILE A 84 -1.66 12.86 -10.81
CA ILE A 84 -2.03 11.74 -11.67
C ILE A 84 -2.89 12.21 -12.87
N GLY A 85 -3.86 13.08 -12.63
CA GLY A 85 -4.74 13.61 -13.69
C GLY A 85 -3.98 14.48 -14.69
N MET A 86 -3.05 15.31 -14.21
CA MET A 86 -2.23 16.20 -15.04
C MET A 86 -1.21 15.45 -15.88
N GLY A 87 -0.64 14.33 -15.38
CA GLY A 87 0.33 13.52 -16.12
C GLY A 87 -0.19 12.95 -17.43
N SER A 88 -1.52 12.85 -17.65
CA SER A 88 -2.11 12.38 -18.89
C SER A 88 -1.46 11.06 -19.39
N TRP A 89 -1.36 10.86 -20.72
CA TRP A 89 -0.79 9.65 -21.31
C TRP A 89 0.73 9.60 -21.25
N PHE A 90 1.42 10.72 -21.52
CA PHE A 90 2.87 10.81 -21.72
C PHE A 90 3.63 11.61 -20.67
N GLY A 91 2.93 12.20 -19.70
CA GLY A 91 3.53 13.07 -18.69
C GLY A 91 3.91 14.46 -19.18
N TYR A 92 4.31 15.31 -18.24
CA TYR A 92 4.86 16.64 -18.55
C TYR A 92 6.31 16.61 -19.03
N GLY A 93 7.04 15.56 -18.74
CA GLY A 93 8.48 15.43 -18.92
C GLY A 93 9.26 15.55 -17.61
N LEU A 94 10.44 14.96 -17.60
CA LEU A 94 11.33 14.92 -16.41
C LEU A 94 11.64 16.35 -15.94
N GLY A 95 11.36 16.63 -14.67
CA GLY A 95 11.61 17.93 -14.04
C GLY A 95 10.69 19.06 -14.52
N GLN A 96 9.64 18.78 -15.29
CA GLN A 96 8.66 19.77 -15.73
C GLN A 96 7.34 19.67 -14.97
N GLY A 97 7.13 18.63 -14.18
CA GLY A 97 6.05 18.52 -13.21
C GLY A 97 6.29 19.43 -11.99
N MET A 98 5.36 19.42 -11.08
CA MET A 98 5.46 20.14 -9.81
C MET A 98 5.34 19.16 -8.63
N PRO A 99 6.18 18.11 -8.53
CA PRO A 99 6.12 17.13 -7.47
C PRO A 99 6.30 17.77 -6.08
N ASP A 100 7.01 18.91 -6.01
CA ASP A 100 7.20 19.68 -4.77
C ASP A 100 5.88 20.18 -4.15
N LYS A 101 4.80 20.28 -4.94
CA LYS A 101 3.47 20.62 -4.42
C LYS A 101 2.81 19.48 -3.68
N ILE A 102 3.28 18.24 -3.86
CA ILE A 102 2.76 17.08 -3.15
C ILE A 102 3.58 16.93 -1.87
N PRO A 103 3.02 17.18 -0.69
CA PRO A 103 3.76 16.99 0.55
C PRO A 103 4.21 15.53 0.69
N VAL A 104 5.48 15.32 1.03
CA VAL A 104 6.06 13.96 1.19
C VAL A 104 5.99 13.11 -0.10
N ALA A 105 6.07 13.76 -1.28
CA ALA A 105 6.06 13.07 -2.58
C ALA A 105 7.09 11.94 -2.66
N GLU A 106 8.29 12.18 -2.12
CA GLU A 106 9.42 11.25 -2.11
C GLU A 106 9.14 9.93 -1.37
N LYS A 107 8.14 9.89 -0.49
CA LYS A 107 7.80 8.71 0.31
C LYS A 107 6.51 8.07 -0.16
N ASP A 108 5.39 8.66 0.23
CA ASP A 108 4.08 8.04 0.14
C ASP A 108 3.42 8.23 -1.23
N PHE A 109 3.80 9.30 -1.95
CA PHE A 109 3.20 9.70 -3.22
C PHE A 109 4.15 9.64 -4.42
N MET A 110 5.25 8.87 -4.29
CA MET A 110 6.20 8.70 -5.40
C MET A 110 5.52 8.20 -6.69
N PHE A 111 4.51 7.34 -6.57
CA PHE A 111 3.72 6.88 -7.71
C PHE A 111 3.03 8.03 -8.44
N SER A 112 2.46 8.99 -7.70
CA SER A 112 1.77 10.15 -8.29
C SER A 112 2.75 11.10 -8.95
N ALA A 113 3.90 11.36 -8.33
CA ALA A 113 4.96 12.18 -8.90
C ALA A 113 5.51 11.58 -10.20
N LEU A 114 5.77 10.27 -10.23
CA LEU A 114 6.19 9.58 -11.44
C LEU A 114 5.12 9.61 -12.53
N THR A 115 3.83 9.51 -12.15
CA THR A 115 2.74 9.59 -13.12
C THR A 115 2.61 10.99 -13.73
N GLU A 116 2.85 12.04 -12.94
CA GLU A 116 2.85 13.42 -13.41
C GLU A 116 3.95 13.66 -14.45
N GLU A 117 5.18 13.20 -14.18
CA GLU A 117 6.33 13.42 -15.06
C GLU A 117 6.36 12.51 -16.29
N PHE A 118 6.08 11.21 -16.11
CA PHE A 118 6.23 10.21 -17.18
C PHE A 118 4.92 9.72 -17.79
N GLY A 119 3.80 10.08 -17.19
CA GLY A 119 2.47 9.73 -17.67
C GLY A 119 1.95 8.35 -17.22
N ILE A 120 0.69 8.10 -17.57
CA ILE A 120 -0.02 6.88 -17.19
C ILE A 120 0.60 5.63 -17.83
N ILE A 121 1.09 5.73 -19.08
CA ILE A 121 1.71 4.58 -19.78
C ILE A 121 2.92 4.06 -18.98
N PHE A 122 3.79 4.95 -18.53
CA PHE A 122 4.94 4.58 -17.69
C PHE A 122 4.49 3.98 -16.36
N SER A 123 3.50 4.57 -15.71
CA SER A 123 2.98 4.11 -14.43
C SER A 123 2.37 2.70 -14.54
N VAL A 124 1.64 2.42 -15.61
CA VAL A 124 1.13 1.06 -15.89
C VAL A 124 2.28 0.09 -16.13
N ALA A 125 3.29 0.48 -16.92
CA ALA A 125 4.47 -0.36 -17.14
C ALA A 125 5.21 -0.66 -15.82
N LEU A 126 5.36 0.33 -14.94
CA LEU A 126 5.94 0.16 -13.61
C LEU A 126 5.14 -0.85 -12.77
N LEU A 127 3.81 -0.74 -12.76
CA LEU A 127 2.94 -1.71 -12.05
C LEU A 127 3.05 -3.12 -12.63
N LEU A 128 3.17 -3.27 -13.95
CA LEU A 128 3.39 -4.58 -14.57
C LEU A 128 4.74 -5.18 -14.18
N ILE A 129 5.79 -4.37 -14.06
CA ILE A 129 7.09 -4.82 -13.55
C ILE A 129 6.97 -5.27 -12.08
N CYS A 130 6.28 -4.50 -11.24
CA CYS A 130 6.03 -4.87 -9.85
C CYS A 130 5.24 -6.19 -9.75
N LEU A 131 4.21 -6.36 -10.57
CA LEU A 131 3.43 -7.59 -10.64
C LEU A 131 4.27 -8.78 -11.11
N ASN A 132 5.09 -8.59 -12.14
CA ASN A 132 6.01 -9.62 -12.61
C ASN A 132 6.99 -10.07 -11.52
N ASN A 133 7.58 -9.12 -10.77
CA ASN A 133 8.44 -9.44 -9.64
C ASN A 133 7.70 -10.25 -8.56
N LEU A 134 6.46 -9.88 -8.24
CA LEU A 134 5.64 -10.65 -7.29
C LEU A 134 5.42 -12.08 -7.79
N ILE A 135 5.06 -12.25 -9.07
CA ILE A 135 4.87 -13.58 -9.68
C ILE A 135 6.16 -14.40 -9.62
N LEU A 136 7.32 -13.80 -9.91
CA LEU A 136 8.61 -14.47 -9.81
C LEU A 136 8.91 -14.93 -8.37
N MET A 137 8.67 -14.08 -7.36
CA MET A 137 8.84 -14.45 -5.95
C MET A 137 7.93 -15.62 -5.56
N MET A 138 6.65 -15.61 -5.99
CA MET A 138 5.72 -16.70 -5.72
C MET A 138 6.10 -18.01 -6.44
N ASN A 139 6.63 -17.92 -7.67
CA ASN A 139 7.15 -19.07 -8.40
C ASN A 139 8.35 -19.68 -7.70
N ILE A 140 9.28 -18.87 -7.18
CA ILE A 140 10.42 -19.33 -6.38
C ILE A 140 9.89 -20.02 -5.10
N ALA A 141 8.95 -19.41 -4.40
CA ALA A 141 8.35 -19.97 -3.20
C ALA A 141 7.72 -21.37 -3.46
N SER A 142 7.03 -21.52 -4.60
CA SER A 142 6.39 -22.79 -4.96
C SER A 142 7.39 -23.92 -5.24
N ARG A 143 8.59 -23.59 -5.71
CA ARG A 143 9.67 -24.55 -6.03
C ARG A 143 10.52 -24.93 -4.82
N CYS A 144 10.41 -24.22 -3.71
CA CYS A 144 11.17 -24.51 -2.48
C CYS A 144 10.72 -25.86 -1.88
N LYS A 145 11.68 -26.78 -1.70
CA LYS A 145 11.44 -28.12 -1.13
C LYS A 145 11.21 -28.07 0.37
N THR A 146 11.96 -27.22 1.09
CA THR A 146 11.86 -27.10 2.55
C THR A 146 10.82 -26.06 2.93
N LEU A 147 10.07 -26.35 3.98
CA LEU A 147 9.02 -25.45 4.48
C LEU A 147 9.59 -24.09 4.91
N PHE A 148 10.77 -24.07 5.52
CA PHE A 148 11.41 -22.84 5.99
C PHE A 148 11.65 -21.85 4.83
N TYR A 149 12.37 -22.26 3.78
CA TYR A 149 12.64 -21.36 2.64
C TYR A 149 11.36 -20.99 1.87
N ARG A 150 10.38 -21.88 1.83
CA ARG A 150 9.07 -21.55 1.25
C ARG A 150 8.38 -20.44 2.04
N LEU A 151 8.34 -20.51 3.36
CA LEU A 151 7.72 -19.49 4.20
C LEU A 151 8.45 -18.15 4.09
N VAL A 152 9.79 -18.16 4.06
CA VAL A 152 10.59 -16.95 3.85
C VAL A 152 10.26 -16.31 2.50
N ALA A 153 10.24 -17.09 1.42
CA ALA A 153 9.96 -16.57 0.07
C ALA A 153 8.51 -16.04 -0.03
N VAL A 154 7.53 -16.75 0.55
CA VAL A 154 6.13 -16.26 0.61
C VAL A 154 6.05 -14.98 1.44
N GLY A 155 6.69 -14.93 2.60
CA GLY A 155 6.68 -13.75 3.47
C GLY A 155 7.24 -12.52 2.76
N LEU A 156 8.39 -12.64 2.10
CA LEU A 156 9.00 -11.55 1.34
C LEU A 156 8.13 -11.12 0.15
N GLY A 157 7.61 -12.08 -0.63
CA GLY A 157 6.74 -11.78 -1.77
C GLY A 157 5.44 -11.11 -1.36
N VAL A 158 4.80 -11.56 -0.28
CA VAL A 158 3.58 -10.94 0.26
C VAL A 158 3.87 -9.53 0.79
N THR A 159 4.97 -9.34 1.52
CA THR A 159 5.38 -8.01 1.99
C THR A 159 5.53 -7.06 0.83
N TYR A 160 6.31 -7.46 -0.19
CA TYR A 160 6.53 -6.66 -1.39
C TYR A 160 5.22 -6.32 -2.12
N GLY A 161 4.41 -7.33 -2.45
CA GLY A 161 3.17 -7.13 -3.21
C GLY A 161 2.15 -6.29 -2.44
N PHE A 162 2.08 -6.47 -1.12
CA PHE A 162 1.14 -5.73 -0.29
C PHE A 162 1.60 -4.28 -0.07
N GLN A 163 2.91 -4.01 0.02
CA GLN A 163 3.45 -2.66 0.02
C GLN A 163 3.09 -1.91 -1.27
N VAL A 164 3.33 -2.51 -2.44
CA VAL A 164 2.93 -1.92 -3.73
C VAL A 164 1.44 -1.61 -3.76
N PHE A 165 0.60 -2.57 -3.32
CA PHE A 165 -0.85 -2.40 -3.27
C PHE A 165 -1.27 -1.24 -2.37
N LEU A 166 -0.70 -1.14 -1.15
CA LEU A 166 -1.04 -0.07 -0.21
C LEU A 166 -0.60 1.31 -0.71
N THR A 167 0.60 1.42 -1.26
CA THR A 167 1.13 2.70 -1.74
C THR A 167 0.34 3.20 -2.94
N VAL A 168 0.16 2.37 -3.95
CA VAL A 168 -0.57 2.76 -5.17
C VAL A 168 -2.06 2.96 -4.85
N GLY A 169 -2.66 2.05 -4.09
CA GLY A 169 -4.06 2.15 -3.68
C GLY A 169 -4.36 3.40 -2.84
N GLY A 170 -3.42 3.82 -1.98
CA GLY A 170 -3.50 5.09 -1.25
C GLY A 170 -3.39 6.30 -2.17
N ALA A 171 -2.44 6.29 -3.11
CA ALA A 171 -2.20 7.38 -4.05
C ALA A 171 -3.40 7.65 -4.99
N ILE A 172 -4.09 6.60 -5.45
CA ILE A 172 -5.28 6.71 -6.31
C ILE A 172 -6.60 6.79 -5.54
N LYS A 173 -6.57 6.97 -4.23
CA LYS A 173 -7.77 7.02 -3.36
C LYS A 173 -8.62 5.74 -3.38
N MET A 174 -8.06 4.58 -3.71
CA MET A 174 -8.78 3.31 -3.64
C MET A 174 -8.94 2.82 -2.20
N ILE A 175 -7.95 3.08 -1.36
CA ILE A 175 -7.92 2.76 0.07
C ILE A 175 -7.47 3.97 0.89
N PRO A 176 -7.77 4.01 2.22
CA PRO A 176 -7.21 5.04 3.08
C PRO A 176 -5.68 5.01 3.07
N MET A 177 -5.06 6.20 3.04
CA MET A 177 -3.61 6.34 3.03
C MET A 177 -2.97 5.69 4.27
N THR A 178 -1.96 4.87 4.06
CA THR A 178 -1.33 4.08 5.13
C THR A 178 0.06 4.58 5.54
N GLY A 179 0.69 5.43 4.73
CA GLY A 179 2.05 5.92 4.99
C GLY A 179 3.14 4.89 4.66
N VAL A 180 2.88 4.00 3.71
CA VAL A 180 3.83 2.98 3.24
C VAL A 180 4.46 3.42 1.94
N THR A 181 5.78 3.31 1.86
CA THR A 181 6.57 3.68 0.67
C THR A 181 6.53 2.62 -0.42
N LEU A 182 6.74 3.03 -1.68
CA LEU A 182 6.82 2.11 -2.81
C LEU A 182 8.18 1.36 -2.80
N PRO A 183 8.18 0.03 -2.65
CA PRO A 183 9.43 -0.72 -2.52
C PRO A 183 10.31 -0.59 -3.77
N PHE A 184 11.60 -0.35 -3.57
CA PHE A 184 12.66 -0.16 -4.58
C PHE A 184 12.55 1.11 -5.45
N VAL A 185 11.56 1.97 -5.24
CA VAL A 185 11.34 3.17 -6.06
C VAL A 185 11.41 4.44 -5.22
N SER A 186 11.02 4.38 -3.94
CA SER A 186 11.11 5.52 -2.99
C SER A 186 12.00 5.22 -1.80
#